data_67d893a08d3eb16921da41c81a73ab88
#
_entry.id   67d893a08d3eb16921da41c81a73ab88
#
_cell.length_a   1.000
_cell.length_b   1.000
_cell.length_c   1.000
_cell.angle_alpha   90.00
_cell.angle_beta   90.00
_cell.angle_gamma   90.00
#
_symmetry.space_group_name_H-M   'P 1'
#
loop_
_entity.id
_entity.type
_entity.pdbx_description
1 polymer ?
#
loop_
_entity_poly.entity_id
_entity_poly.type
_entity_poly.pdbx_seq_one_letter_code
_entity_poly.pdbx_strand_id
1 'polypeptide(L)'
;MPKSSLNVSLKGADDIFSTEESRQEQQREQVQQIPIGELFPFKNHPFKVLDDESMQRTVESVEQYGVLSPLIARPRPEGGYEIISGHRRQHAAQLAGLDALPVIVRQMDDDAAVLLMVDSNLQRENILPSERAFAYKMKLEAIKNQGARSDLTSGQIVQKSKLSIERVAEDAGEGYKTVQRFIRLTNLIPELLDMVDEKKIAFNPAVELSYLDESQQRDFLEAVNDTQNAPSLSQAQRLKKLAQEGHFSYDVAFAVMGEEKKDELDKVVIKNDTLRKYFPRSYTPKQMEDTIIKLLEQWQRKQQRQNER
;
A
#
# COMPACT_ATOMS: atom_id res chain seq x y z
N MET A 1 -26.87 43.02 -52.53
CA MET A 1 -26.73 41.69 -52.01
C MET A 1 -25.27 41.38 -51.79
N PRO A 2 -24.78 41.22 -50.56
CA PRO A 2 -23.40 40.89 -50.31
C PRO A 2 -23.17 39.39 -50.50
N LYS A 3 -22.09 39.04 -51.20
CA LYS A 3 -21.60 37.67 -51.42
C LYS A 3 -20.97 37.18 -50.13
N SER A 4 -21.50 36.08 -49.55
CA SER A 4 -20.87 35.38 -48.42
C SER A 4 -19.66 34.60 -48.96
N SER A 5 -18.46 34.97 -48.48
CA SER A 5 -17.24 34.17 -48.68
C SER A 5 -17.24 33.03 -47.68
N LEU A 6 -17.42 31.80 -48.21
CA LEU A 6 -17.13 30.57 -47.50
C LEU A 6 -15.65 30.47 -47.22
N ASN A 7 -15.24 30.66 -45.95
CA ASN A 7 -13.91 30.34 -45.49
C ASN A 7 -13.80 28.82 -45.35
N VAL A 8 -13.37 28.14 -46.40
CA VAL A 8 -12.95 26.73 -46.34
C VAL A 8 -11.51 26.73 -45.86
N SER A 9 -11.29 26.40 -44.61
CA SER A 9 -9.97 26.05 -44.07
C SER A 9 -9.53 24.78 -44.75
N LEU A 10 -8.63 24.88 -45.71
CA LEU A 10 -7.94 23.73 -46.29
C LEU A 10 -7.06 23.10 -45.21
N LYS A 11 -7.40 21.85 -44.77
CA LYS A 11 -6.49 21.02 -44.01
C LYS A 11 -5.17 20.94 -44.77
N GLY A 12 -4.04 21.09 -44.07
CA GLY A 12 -2.73 21.11 -44.65
C GLY A 12 -2.48 19.88 -45.54
N ALA A 13 -1.72 20.06 -46.64
CA ALA A 13 -1.40 18.98 -47.57
C ALA A 13 -0.75 17.77 -46.91
N ASP A 14 -0.08 17.94 -45.76
CA ASP A 14 0.56 16.88 -44.98
C ASP A 14 -0.44 15.87 -44.38
N ASP A 15 -1.72 16.27 -44.11
CA ASP A 15 -2.77 15.39 -43.59
C ASP A 15 -3.31 14.42 -44.66
N ILE A 16 -3.11 14.71 -45.95
CA ILE A 16 -3.66 13.92 -47.07
C ILE A 16 -2.67 12.83 -47.55
N PHE A 17 -1.37 13.00 -47.25
CA PHE A 17 -0.32 12.07 -47.68
C PHE A 17 0.27 11.22 -46.55
N SER A 18 -0.23 11.31 -45.31
CA SER A 18 0.20 10.42 -44.25
C SER A 18 -0.43 9.02 -44.46
N THR A 19 0.42 8.04 -44.74
CA THR A 19 0.01 6.62 -44.78
C THR A 19 -0.36 6.15 -43.40
N GLU A 20 -1.19 5.08 -43.29
CA GLU A 20 -1.51 4.48 -41.97
C GLU A 20 -0.25 4.02 -41.23
N GLU A 21 0.77 3.60 -41.94
CA GLU A 21 2.08 3.26 -41.38
C GLU A 21 2.78 4.49 -40.77
N SER A 22 2.75 5.63 -41.44
CA SER A 22 3.29 6.90 -40.93
C SER A 22 2.55 7.40 -39.71
N ARG A 23 1.22 7.20 -39.64
CA ARG A 23 0.42 7.52 -38.46
C ARG A 23 0.70 6.56 -37.31
N GLN A 24 0.92 5.27 -37.59
CA GLN A 24 1.32 4.27 -36.58
C GLN A 24 2.77 4.51 -36.11
N GLU A 25 3.67 4.97 -36.95
CA GLU A 25 5.03 5.37 -36.57
C GLU A 25 5.05 6.63 -35.69
N GLN A 26 4.19 7.61 -35.97
CA GLN A 26 4.01 8.80 -35.13
C GLN A 26 3.33 8.46 -33.78
N GLN A 27 2.56 7.38 -33.71
CA GLN A 27 1.97 6.86 -32.49
C GLN A 27 2.90 5.91 -31.71
N ARG A 28 4.03 5.46 -32.30
CA ARG A 28 5.03 4.69 -31.58
C ARG A 28 5.68 5.57 -30.51
N GLU A 29 5.62 5.11 -29.28
CA GLU A 29 6.28 5.76 -28.17
C GLU A 29 7.79 5.86 -28.44
N GLN A 30 8.28 7.07 -28.69
CA GLN A 30 9.68 7.31 -28.92
C GLN A 30 10.43 7.49 -27.61
N VAL A 31 11.54 6.76 -27.47
CA VAL A 31 12.45 6.95 -26.34
C VAL A 31 13.31 8.19 -26.64
N GLN A 32 13.27 9.17 -25.75
CA GLN A 32 14.03 10.40 -25.82
C GLN A 32 15.10 10.43 -24.74
N GLN A 33 16.27 10.99 -25.02
CA GLN A 33 17.28 11.25 -23.98
C GLN A 33 16.98 12.61 -23.36
N ILE A 34 16.58 12.59 -22.10
CA ILE A 34 16.19 13.80 -21.35
C ILE A 34 17.21 14.05 -20.24
N PRO A 35 17.76 15.27 -20.13
CA PRO A 35 18.66 15.63 -19.05
C PRO A 35 18.03 15.37 -17.67
N ILE A 36 18.80 14.84 -16.71
CA ILE A 36 18.30 14.52 -15.37
C ILE A 36 17.75 15.76 -14.66
N GLY A 37 18.34 16.94 -14.90
CA GLY A 37 17.87 18.20 -14.33
C GLY A 37 16.47 18.64 -14.80
N GLU A 38 15.95 18.07 -15.89
CA GLU A 38 14.60 18.33 -16.41
C GLU A 38 13.57 17.28 -15.91
N LEU A 39 14.01 16.27 -15.15
CA LEU A 39 13.18 15.20 -14.63
C LEU A 39 12.82 15.46 -13.17
N PHE A 40 11.56 15.66 -12.89
CA PHE A 40 11.03 15.98 -11.56
C PHE A 40 10.24 14.80 -10.98
N PRO A 41 10.31 14.55 -9.67
CA PRO A 41 9.55 13.49 -9.03
C PRO A 41 8.04 13.77 -9.11
N PHE A 42 7.24 12.69 -9.11
CA PHE A 42 5.78 12.78 -9.04
C PHE A 42 5.35 13.45 -7.73
N LYS A 43 4.41 14.39 -7.84
CA LYS A 43 3.87 15.08 -6.66
C LYS A 43 3.18 14.10 -5.72
N ASN A 44 3.56 14.11 -4.43
CA ASN A 44 3.02 13.21 -3.40
C ASN A 44 3.22 11.72 -3.73
N HIS A 45 4.35 11.36 -4.31
CA HIS A 45 4.68 9.97 -4.64
C HIS A 45 4.68 9.10 -3.36
N PRO A 46 3.81 8.08 -3.26
CA PRO A 46 3.65 7.32 -2.01
C PRO A 46 4.78 6.32 -1.75
N PHE A 47 5.50 5.91 -2.79
CA PHE A 47 6.53 4.87 -2.69
C PHE A 47 7.89 5.49 -2.38
N LYS A 48 8.49 5.08 -1.28
CA LYS A 48 9.80 5.56 -0.82
C LYS A 48 10.90 5.00 -1.74
N VAL A 49 11.89 5.83 -2.05
CA VAL A 49 13.15 5.40 -2.68
C VAL A 49 14.16 5.31 -1.55
N LEU A 50 14.58 4.07 -1.23
CA LEU A 50 15.51 3.79 -0.13
C LEU A 50 16.89 3.48 -0.69
N ASP A 51 17.94 3.96 -0.01
CA ASP A 51 19.34 3.67 -0.29
C ASP A 51 19.76 2.37 0.41
N ASP A 52 19.09 1.29 0.03
CA ASP A 52 19.33 -0.07 0.52
C ASP A 52 20.32 -0.85 -0.39
N GLU A 53 20.68 -2.06 0.01
CA GLU A 53 21.53 -2.95 -0.78
C GLU A 53 20.98 -3.20 -2.20
N SER A 54 19.65 -3.24 -2.36
CA SER A 54 19.00 -3.37 -3.65
C SER A 54 19.22 -2.12 -4.53
N MET A 55 19.29 -0.92 -3.92
CA MET A 55 19.63 0.30 -4.64
C MET A 55 21.09 0.29 -5.08
N GLN A 56 22.02 -0.15 -4.23
CA GLN A 56 23.45 -0.26 -4.58
C GLN A 56 23.64 -1.15 -5.80
N ARG A 57 22.99 -2.33 -5.83
CA ARG A 57 23.03 -3.21 -7.01
C ARG A 57 22.43 -2.56 -8.26
N THR A 58 21.40 -1.71 -8.09
CA THR A 58 20.83 -0.96 -9.20
C THR A 58 21.82 0.09 -9.73
N VAL A 59 22.54 0.79 -8.84
CA VAL A 59 23.58 1.76 -9.19
C VAL A 59 24.69 1.07 -9.96
N GLU A 60 25.24 -0.03 -9.46
CA GLU A 60 26.30 -0.81 -10.14
C GLU A 60 25.86 -1.25 -11.54
N SER A 61 24.60 -1.71 -11.68
CA SER A 61 24.06 -2.08 -13.00
C SER A 61 23.93 -0.87 -13.93
N VAL A 62 23.52 0.28 -13.39
CA VAL A 62 23.39 1.52 -14.16
C VAL A 62 24.76 2.08 -14.58
N GLU A 63 25.78 2.00 -13.72
CA GLU A 63 27.15 2.37 -14.05
C GLU A 63 27.73 1.51 -15.19
N GLN A 64 27.44 0.21 -15.18
CA GLN A 64 28.00 -0.73 -16.16
C GLN A 64 27.25 -0.70 -17.48
N TYR A 65 25.92 -0.62 -17.47
CA TYR A 65 25.08 -0.82 -18.66
C TYR A 65 24.20 0.38 -19.02
N GLY A 66 24.21 1.44 -18.22
CA GLY A 66 23.25 2.51 -18.33
C GLY A 66 21.84 2.08 -17.91
N VAL A 67 20.84 2.93 -18.14
CA VAL A 67 19.45 2.64 -17.88
C VAL A 67 18.83 1.89 -19.06
N LEU A 68 18.73 0.56 -18.95
CA LEU A 68 18.26 -0.32 -20.04
C LEU A 68 16.75 -0.18 -20.32
N SER A 69 15.95 0.05 -19.29
CA SER A 69 14.50 0.24 -19.44
C SER A 69 14.16 1.73 -19.31
N PRO A 70 13.52 2.37 -20.30
CA PRO A 70 13.21 3.79 -20.25
C PRO A 70 12.25 4.11 -19.09
N LEU A 71 12.37 5.33 -18.56
CA LEU A 71 11.42 5.90 -17.63
C LEU A 71 10.14 6.29 -18.37
N ILE A 72 9.03 6.46 -17.64
CA ILE A 72 7.81 7.07 -18.18
C ILE A 72 7.62 8.40 -17.50
N ALA A 73 7.46 9.47 -18.26
CA ALA A 73 7.22 10.81 -17.75
C ALA A 73 6.15 11.52 -18.57
N ARG A 74 5.61 12.62 -18.02
CA ARG A 74 4.71 13.54 -18.73
C ARG A 74 5.23 14.97 -18.68
N PRO A 75 4.90 15.83 -19.68
CA PRO A 75 5.27 17.24 -19.63
C PRO A 75 4.62 17.94 -18.44
N ARG A 76 5.35 18.90 -17.84
CA ARG A 76 4.85 19.77 -16.78
C ARG A 76 4.47 21.15 -17.37
N PRO A 77 3.42 21.79 -16.83
CA PRO A 77 3.06 23.16 -17.22
C PRO A 77 4.19 24.18 -16.99
N GLU A 78 4.98 23.97 -15.91
CA GLU A 78 6.10 24.86 -15.55
C GLU A 78 7.40 24.56 -16.31
N GLY A 79 7.37 23.61 -17.24
CA GLY A 79 8.53 23.12 -17.97
C GLY A 79 9.16 21.89 -17.34
N GLY A 80 9.92 21.13 -18.17
CA GLY A 80 10.46 19.84 -17.79
C GLY A 80 9.40 18.73 -17.76
N TYR A 81 9.74 17.62 -17.13
CA TYR A 81 8.93 16.40 -17.14
C TYR A 81 8.73 15.83 -15.75
N GLU A 82 7.50 15.43 -15.42
CA GLU A 82 7.17 14.72 -14.19
C GLU A 82 7.26 13.21 -14.41
N ILE A 83 8.07 12.52 -13.60
CA ILE A 83 8.28 11.08 -13.72
C ILE A 83 7.06 10.35 -13.15
N ILE A 84 6.46 9.49 -13.95
CA ILE A 84 5.36 8.62 -13.56
C ILE A 84 5.85 7.25 -13.09
N SER A 85 6.86 6.70 -13.80
CA SER A 85 7.46 5.41 -13.46
C SER A 85 8.96 5.43 -13.67
N GLY A 86 9.71 4.86 -12.72
CA GLY A 86 11.16 4.73 -12.81
C GLY A 86 11.94 5.60 -11.81
N HIS A 87 11.35 6.09 -10.73
CA HIS A 87 12.02 6.90 -9.69
C HIS A 87 13.29 6.25 -9.13
N ARG A 88 13.29 4.93 -8.88
CA ARG A 88 14.51 4.21 -8.46
C ARG A 88 15.61 4.24 -9.51
N ARG A 89 15.26 4.13 -10.80
CA ARG A 89 16.24 4.20 -11.92
C ARG A 89 16.79 5.62 -12.07
N GLN A 90 15.95 6.65 -11.91
CA GLN A 90 16.43 8.03 -11.87
C GLN A 90 17.41 8.25 -10.73
N HIS A 91 17.05 7.81 -9.51
CA HIS A 91 17.91 7.97 -8.34
C HIS A 91 19.24 7.23 -8.50
N ALA A 92 19.21 5.98 -8.97
CA ALA A 92 20.42 5.22 -9.25
C ALA A 92 21.31 5.90 -10.33
N ALA A 93 20.69 6.47 -11.37
CA ALA A 93 21.41 7.19 -12.40
C ALA A 93 22.05 8.51 -11.90
N GLN A 94 21.39 9.20 -10.98
CA GLN A 94 21.98 10.36 -10.29
C GLN A 94 23.20 9.97 -9.46
N LEU A 95 23.11 8.85 -8.72
CA LEU A 95 24.26 8.34 -7.95
C LEU A 95 25.40 7.85 -8.84
N ALA A 96 25.07 7.27 -10.02
CA ALA A 96 26.02 6.84 -11.03
C ALA A 96 26.62 7.99 -11.86
N GLY A 97 26.14 9.24 -11.67
CA GLY A 97 26.67 10.42 -12.35
C GLY A 97 26.29 10.53 -13.83
N LEU A 98 25.15 9.98 -14.24
CA LEU A 98 24.64 10.13 -15.62
C LEU A 98 24.03 11.51 -15.83
N ASP A 99 24.23 12.11 -17.01
CA ASP A 99 23.69 13.44 -17.35
C ASP A 99 22.26 13.38 -17.91
N ALA A 100 21.90 12.31 -18.61
CA ALA A 100 20.61 12.15 -19.28
C ALA A 100 20.11 10.70 -19.18
N LEU A 101 18.79 10.52 -19.29
CA LEU A 101 18.11 9.24 -19.18
C LEU A 101 17.18 8.97 -20.36
N PRO A 102 17.04 7.68 -20.75
CA PRO A 102 16.04 7.29 -21.73
C PRO A 102 14.64 7.39 -21.11
N VAL A 103 13.76 8.19 -21.72
CA VAL A 103 12.42 8.48 -21.22
C VAL A 103 11.41 8.35 -22.34
N ILE A 104 10.28 7.72 -22.06
CA ILE A 104 9.08 7.75 -22.88
C ILE A 104 8.17 8.86 -22.35
N VAL A 105 7.94 9.89 -23.17
CA VAL A 105 7.08 11.01 -22.81
C VAL A 105 5.66 10.71 -23.26
N ARG A 106 4.72 10.70 -22.32
CA ARG A 106 3.29 10.50 -22.58
C ARG A 106 2.49 11.72 -22.16
N GLN A 107 1.56 12.14 -23.01
CA GLN A 107 0.55 13.13 -22.64
C GLN A 107 -0.54 12.43 -21.84
N MET A 108 -0.75 12.84 -20.58
CA MET A 108 -1.81 12.29 -19.73
C MET A 108 -2.24 13.31 -18.68
N ASP A 109 -3.50 13.24 -18.29
CA ASP A 109 -4.03 14.03 -17.17
C ASP A 109 -3.58 13.47 -15.81
N ASP A 110 -3.92 14.19 -14.72
CA ASP A 110 -3.49 13.84 -13.37
C ASP A 110 -4.03 12.48 -12.93
N ASP A 111 -5.29 12.18 -13.23
CA ASP A 111 -5.91 10.93 -12.83
C ASP A 111 -5.27 9.73 -13.55
N ALA A 112 -5.03 9.84 -14.87
CA ALA A 112 -4.34 8.81 -15.64
C ALA A 112 -2.89 8.61 -15.17
N ALA A 113 -2.19 9.70 -14.81
CA ALA A 113 -0.84 9.65 -14.26
C ALA A 113 -0.80 8.92 -12.90
N VAL A 114 -1.75 9.22 -12.00
CA VAL A 114 -1.89 8.52 -10.72
C VAL A 114 -2.15 7.03 -10.93
N LEU A 115 -3.09 6.66 -11.81
CA LEU A 115 -3.40 5.25 -12.07
C LEU A 115 -2.18 4.50 -12.59
N LEU A 116 -1.48 5.04 -13.59
CA LEU A 116 -0.28 4.42 -14.16
C LEU A 116 0.84 4.28 -13.10
N MET A 117 1.08 5.32 -12.29
CA MET A 117 2.08 5.32 -11.23
C MET A 117 1.76 4.26 -10.18
N VAL A 118 0.51 4.18 -9.70
CA VAL A 118 0.10 3.20 -8.69
C VAL A 118 0.18 1.79 -9.25
N ASP A 119 -0.37 1.52 -10.44
CA ASP A 119 -0.40 0.18 -11.03
C ASP A 119 1.01 -0.37 -11.32
N SER A 120 1.95 0.50 -11.75
CA SER A 120 3.34 0.10 -11.98
C SER A 120 4.11 -0.24 -10.69
N ASN A 121 3.65 0.20 -9.53
CA ASN A 121 4.30 -0.01 -8.25
C ASN A 121 3.61 -1.07 -7.37
N LEU A 122 2.30 -1.28 -7.50
CA LEU A 122 1.57 -2.29 -6.72
C LEU A 122 2.00 -3.74 -7.02
N GLN A 123 2.72 -3.97 -8.13
CA GLN A 123 3.23 -5.29 -8.50
C GLN A 123 4.58 -5.62 -7.83
N ARG A 124 5.14 -4.72 -7.01
CA ARG A 124 6.39 -4.98 -6.29
C ARG A 124 6.16 -6.02 -5.18
N GLU A 125 7.13 -6.90 -4.96
CA GLU A 125 7.06 -7.94 -3.92
C GLU A 125 7.03 -7.34 -2.50
N ASN A 126 7.79 -6.27 -2.27
CA ASN A 126 7.93 -5.63 -0.96
C ASN A 126 7.42 -4.18 -1.02
N ILE A 127 6.17 -3.98 -0.60
CA ILE A 127 5.55 -2.66 -0.45
C ILE A 127 5.24 -2.45 1.03
N LEU A 128 5.66 -1.31 1.57
CA LEU A 128 5.34 -0.95 2.96
C LEU A 128 3.83 -0.76 3.16
N PRO A 129 3.30 -1.05 4.35
CA PRO A 129 1.89 -0.82 4.66
C PRO A 129 1.44 0.61 4.39
N SER A 130 2.27 1.62 4.73
CA SER A 130 2.00 3.02 4.44
C SER A 130 1.92 3.32 2.95
N GLU A 131 2.89 2.82 2.18
CA GLU A 131 2.93 3.00 0.72
C GLU A 131 1.68 2.43 0.06
N ARG A 132 1.28 1.20 0.45
CA ARG A 132 0.07 0.54 -0.05
C ARG A 132 -1.19 1.32 0.33
N ALA A 133 -1.25 1.86 1.56
CA ALA A 133 -2.37 2.65 2.05
C ALA A 133 -2.57 3.93 1.22
N PHE A 134 -1.52 4.71 1.00
CA PHE A 134 -1.59 5.93 0.20
C PHE A 134 -1.81 5.63 -1.29
N ALA A 135 -1.20 4.58 -1.84
CA ALA A 135 -1.41 4.14 -3.21
C ALA A 135 -2.89 3.80 -3.48
N TYR A 136 -3.53 3.03 -2.60
CA TYR A 136 -4.95 2.71 -2.73
C TYR A 136 -5.84 3.95 -2.57
N LYS A 137 -5.50 4.87 -1.65
CA LYS A 137 -6.22 6.13 -1.49
C LYS A 137 -6.15 6.97 -2.76
N MET A 138 -4.96 7.19 -3.31
CA MET A 138 -4.75 7.96 -4.54
C MET A 138 -5.47 7.32 -5.73
N LYS A 139 -5.38 5.98 -5.91
CA LYS A 139 -6.09 5.26 -6.96
C LYS A 139 -7.61 5.41 -6.84
N LEU A 140 -8.13 5.31 -5.61
CA LEU A 140 -9.56 5.49 -5.34
C LEU A 140 -10.04 6.90 -5.70
N GLU A 141 -9.26 7.94 -5.35
CA GLU A 141 -9.56 9.33 -5.67
C GLU A 141 -9.54 9.57 -7.19
N ALA A 142 -8.53 9.07 -7.90
CA ALA A 142 -8.44 9.17 -9.35
C ALA A 142 -9.63 8.49 -10.07
N ILE A 143 -10.04 7.28 -9.65
CA ILE A 143 -11.20 6.58 -10.21
C ILE A 143 -12.49 7.37 -9.95
N LYS A 144 -12.65 7.97 -8.76
CA LYS A 144 -13.82 8.80 -8.44
C LYS A 144 -13.88 10.05 -9.30
N ASN A 145 -12.76 10.73 -9.53
CA ASN A 145 -12.67 11.93 -10.37
C ASN A 145 -13.03 11.61 -11.83
N GLN A 146 -12.53 10.51 -12.38
CA GLN A 146 -12.89 10.07 -13.73
C GLN A 146 -14.40 9.75 -13.84
N GLY A 147 -14.97 9.08 -12.83
CA GLY A 147 -16.41 8.80 -12.77
C GLY A 147 -17.28 10.06 -12.62
N ALA A 148 -16.80 11.08 -11.91
CA ALA A 148 -17.52 12.36 -11.76
C ALA A 148 -17.54 13.19 -13.05
N ARG A 149 -16.48 13.10 -13.89
CA ARG A 149 -16.44 13.78 -15.19
C ARG A 149 -17.42 13.19 -16.22
N SER A 150 -17.77 11.91 -16.08
CA SER A 150 -18.67 11.21 -17.02
C SER A 150 -20.17 11.33 -16.66
N ASP A 151 -20.52 11.78 -15.45
CA ASP A 151 -21.91 11.76 -14.96
C ASP A 151 -22.28 13.06 -14.22
N LEU A 152 -23.09 13.90 -14.87
CA LEU A 152 -23.65 15.13 -14.30
C LEU A 152 -24.95 14.92 -13.50
N THR A 153 -25.33 13.69 -13.13
CA THR A 153 -26.58 13.42 -12.41
C THR A 153 -26.32 12.96 -10.96
N SER A 154 -26.68 13.83 -10.03
CA SER A 154 -26.53 13.73 -8.59
C SER A 154 -27.59 12.82 -7.93
N GLY A 155 -27.37 11.52 -7.86
CA GLY A 155 -28.31 10.64 -7.15
C GLY A 155 -27.73 9.39 -6.49
N GLN A 156 -26.45 9.05 -6.72
CA GLN A 156 -25.93 7.71 -6.38
C GLN A 156 -24.55 7.71 -5.72
N ILE A 157 -24.21 8.72 -4.91
CA ILE A 157 -22.84 8.93 -4.38
C ILE A 157 -22.34 7.75 -3.53
N VAL A 158 -23.19 7.14 -2.69
CA VAL A 158 -22.76 6.04 -1.79
C VAL A 158 -22.53 4.74 -2.57
N GLN A 159 -23.37 4.43 -3.52
CA GLN A 159 -23.25 3.22 -4.35
C GLN A 159 -22.04 3.30 -5.30
N LYS A 160 -21.76 4.50 -5.85
CA LYS A 160 -20.57 4.77 -6.67
C LYS A 160 -19.27 4.64 -5.88
N SER A 161 -19.23 5.11 -4.62
CA SER A 161 -18.05 4.98 -3.76
C SER A 161 -17.71 3.51 -3.47
N LYS A 162 -18.71 2.66 -3.25
CA LYS A 162 -18.51 1.22 -3.06
C LYS A 162 -17.97 0.56 -4.33
N LEU A 163 -18.55 0.85 -5.49
CA LEU A 163 -18.08 0.34 -6.79
C LEU A 163 -16.64 0.77 -7.09
N SER A 164 -16.25 2.01 -6.72
CA SER A 164 -14.87 2.48 -6.92
C SER A 164 -13.87 1.71 -6.06
N ILE A 165 -14.20 1.38 -4.81
CA ILE A 165 -13.32 0.57 -3.94
C ILE A 165 -13.26 -0.89 -4.43
N GLU A 166 -14.39 -1.44 -4.90
CA GLU A 166 -14.45 -2.78 -5.50
C GLU A 166 -13.54 -2.88 -6.73
N ARG A 167 -13.53 -1.85 -7.59
CA ARG A 167 -12.63 -1.76 -8.74
C ARG A 167 -11.15 -1.70 -8.31
N VAL A 168 -10.80 -0.88 -7.32
CA VAL A 168 -9.43 -0.87 -6.77
C VAL A 168 -9.02 -2.23 -6.23
N ALA A 169 -9.94 -2.94 -5.57
CA ALA A 169 -9.69 -4.26 -5.00
C ALA A 169 -9.50 -5.33 -6.10
N GLU A 170 -10.33 -5.31 -7.14
CA GLU A 170 -10.23 -6.20 -8.29
C GLU A 170 -8.90 -6.02 -9.02
N ASP A 171 -8.53 -4.76 -9.34
CA ASP A 171 -7.26 -4.42 -10.00
C ASP A 171 -6.03 -4.85 -9.17
N ALA A 172 -6.13 -4.79 -7.83
CA ALA A 172 -5.07 -5.19 -6.91
C ALA A 172 -5.06 -6.70 -6.61
N GLY A 173 -6.05 -7.46 -7.03
CA GLY A 173 -6.21 -8.88 -6.68
C GLY A 173 -6.50 -9.10 -5.19
N GLU A 174 -7.07 -8.11 -4.49
CA GLU A 174 -7.32 -8.14 -3.06
C GLU A 174 -8.82 -8.06 -2.72
N GLY A 175 -9.17 -8.42 -1.48
CA GLY A 175 -10.55 -8.27 -1.00
C GLY A 175 -10.91 -6.81 -0.72
N TYR A 176 -12.14 -6.40 -1.04
CA TYR A 176 -12.69 -5.07 -0.74
C TYR A 176 -12.40 -4.58 0.69
N LYS A 177 -12.61 -5.45 1.69
CA LYS A 177 -12.35 -5.12 3.11
C LYS A 177 -10.87 -4.86 3.38
N THR A 178 -9.98 -5.57 2.71
CA THR A 178 -8.53 -5.39 2.84
C THR A 178 -8.11 -4.02 2.32
N VAL A 179 -8.55 -3.65 1.12
CA VAL A 179 -8.28 -2.33 0.54
C VAL A 179 -8.81 -1.21 1.43
N GLN A 180 -10.05 -1.35 1.94
CA GLN A 180 -10.66 -0.37 2.84
C GLN A 180 -9.83 -0.19 4.13
N ARG A 181 -9.30 -1.29 4.69
CA ARG A 181 -8.46 -1.26 5.89
C ARG A 181 -7.10 -0.62 5.63
N PHE A 182 -6.48 -0.87 4.47
CA PHE A 182 -5.27 -0.16 4.08
C PHE A 182 -5.51 1.34 3.95
N ILE A 183 -6.56 1.76 3.21
CA ILE A 183 -6.91 3.18 3.07
C ILE A 183 -7.13 3.81 4.45
N ARG A 184 -7.69 3.08 5.40
CA ARG A 184 -7.91 3.58 6.76
C ARG A 184 -6.61 3.95 7.48
N LEU A 185 -5.49 3.26 7.21
CA LEU A 185 -4.19 3.59 7.81
C LEU A 185 -3.72 5.01 7.48
N THR A 186 -4.18 5.61 6.37
CA THR A 186 -3.84 7.01 6.02
C THR A 186 -4.36 8.05 7.01
N ASN A 187 -5.17 7.64 7.99
CA ASN A 187 -5.64 8.50 9.07
C ASN A 187 -4.73 8.45 10.32
N LEU A 188 -3.70 7.60 10.31
CA LEU A 188 -2.70 7.62 11.38
C LEU A 188 -1.77 8.82 11.22
N ILE A 189 -1.29 9.34 12.35
CA ILE A 189 -0.19 10.30 12.36
C ILE A 189 1.08 9.65 11.80
N PRO A 190 2.01 10.43 11.20
CA PRO A 190 3.19 9.88 10.54
C PRO A 190 4.01 8.93 11.43
N GLU A 191 4.20 9.29 12.69
CA GLU A 191 4.99 8.54 13.65
C GLU A 191 4.41 7.13 13.92
N LEU A 192 3.09 7.03 14.06
CA LEU A 192 2.42 5.72 14.22
C LEU A 192 2.46 4.91 12.93
N LEU A 193 2.37 5.57 11.79
CA LEU A 193 2.44 4.91 10.49
C LEU A 193 3.85 4.35 10.22
N ASP A 194 4.89 5.09 10.60
CA ASP A 194 6.28 4.61 10.55
C ASP A 194 6.47 3.39 11.48
N MET A 195 5.88 3.38 12.67
CA MET A 195 5.89 2.20 13.56
C MET A 195 5.21 0.97 12.93
N VAL A 196 4.21 1.16 12.07
CA VAL A 196 3.58 0.07 11.32
C VAL A 196 4.52 -0.46 10.22
N ASP A 197 5.19 0.43 9.50
CA ASP A 197 6.18 0.09 8.48
C ASP A 197 7.36 -0.68 9.07
N GLU A 198 7.81 -0.28 10.27
CA GLU A 198 8.87 -0.94 11.04
C GLU A 198 8.42 -2.23 11.74
N LYS A 199 7.15 -2.63 11.59
CA LYS A 199 6.54 -3.81 12.24
C LYS A 199 6.52 -3.75 13.77
N LYS A 200 6.71 -2.56 14.38
CA LYS A 200 6.54 -2.33 15.82
C LYS A 200 5.07 -2.40 16.21
N ILE A 201 4.18 -1.91 15.36
CA ILE A 201 2.73 -2.07 15.50
C ILE A 201 2.21 -2.97 14.38
N ALA A 202 1.48 -4.02 14.74
CA ALA A 202 0.90 -4.93 13.75
C ALA A 202 -0.26 -4.26 12.99
N PHE A 203 -0.51 -4.69 11.75
CA PHE A 203 -1.53 -4.11 10.86
C PHE A 203 -2.92 -4.01 11.48
N ASN A 204 -3.39 -5.08 12.15
CA ASN A 204 -4.75 -5.10 12.72
C ASN A 204 -4.95 -4.10 13.86
N PRO A 205 -4.08 -4.04 14.88
CA PRO A 205 -4.11 -2.96 15.88
C PRO A 205 -4.05 -1.56 15.25
N ALA A 206 -3.17 -1.34 14.27
CA ALA A 206 -3.02 -0.05 13.60
C ALA A 206 -4.33 0.42 12.94
N VAL A 207 -5.07 -0.49 12.30
CA VAL A 207 -6.39 -0.17 11.73
C VAL A 207 -7.38 0.27 12.81
N GLU A 208 -7.37 -0.35 13.99
CA GLU A 208 -8.25 0.06 15.10
C GLU A 208 -7.82 1.43 15.68
N LEU A 209 -6.51 1.69 15.80
CA LEU A 209 -5.97 2.97 16.27
C LEU A 209 -6.25 4.11 15.30
N SER A 210 -6.39 3.85 14.01
CA SER A 210 -6.75 4.87 13.01
C SER A 210 -8.15 5.47 13.18
N TYR A 211 -8.95 4.99 14.14
CA TYR A 211 -10.23 5.57 14.54
C TYR A 211 -10.10 6.63 15.64
N LEU A 212 -8.94 6.74 16.27
CA LEU A 212 -8.60 7.82 17.19
C LEU A 212 -8.41 9.13 16.42
N ASP A 213 -8.76 10.25 17.05
CA ASP A 213 -8.41 11.56 16.51
C ASP A 213 -6.90 11.85 16.68
N GLU A 214 -6.40 12.94 16.08
CA GLU A 214 -4.97 13.26 16.09
C GLU A 214 -4.42 13.47 17.52
N SER A 215 -5.19 14.13 18.41
CA SER A 215 -4.79 14.36 19.80
C SER A 215 -4.67 13.03 20.55
N GLN A 216 -5.69 12.17 20.41
CA GLN A 216 -5.71 10.85 21.03
C GLN A 216 -4.59 9.94 20.50
N GLN A 217 -4.24 10.05 19.21
CA GLN A 217 -3.11 9.32 18.64
C GLN A 217 -1.77 9.78 19.22
N ARG A 218 -1.60 11.08 19.50
CA ARG A 218 -0.40 11.62 20.16
C ARG A 218 -0.29 11.14 21.62
N ASP A 219 -1.38 11.19 22.38
CA ASP A 219 -1.44 10.65 23.74
C ASP A 219 -1.12 9.14 23.76
N PHE A 220 -1.66 8.40 22.78
CA PHE A 220 -1.36 6.97 22.59
C PHE A 220 0.12 6.73 22.28
N LEU A 221 0.71 7.52 21.40
CA LEU A 221 2.12 7.42 21.03
C LEU A 221 3.02 7.64 22.25
N GLU A 222 2.71 8.65 23.08
CA GLU A 222 3.42 8.90 24.33
C GLU A 222 3.30 7.70 25.28
N ALA A 223 2.10 7.16 25.48
CA ALA A 223 1.90 5.97 26.31
C ALA A 223 2.65 4.73 25.81
N VAL A 224 2.76 4.54 24.48
CA VAL A 224 3.57 3.46 23.89
C VAL A 224 5.06 3.68 24.16
N ASN A 225 5.54 4.91 24.03
CA ASN A 225 6.94 5.25 24.29
C ASN A 225 7.32 5.05 25.76
N ASP A 226 6.42 5.39 26.70
CA ASP A 226 6.68 5.25 28.14
C ASP A 226 6.60 3.80 28.60
N THR A 227 5.64 3.04 28.09
CA THR A 227 5.49 1.61 28.43
C THR A 227 6.41 0.68 27.67
N GLN A 228 6.99 1.14 26.55
CA GLN A 228 7.78 0.34 25.59
C GLN A 228 7.04 -0.93 25.10
N ASN A 229 5.72 -0.93 25.14
CA ASN A 229 4.86 -2.03 24.76
C ASN A 229 4.18 -1.77 23.41
N ALA A 230 4.22 -2.75 22.50
CA ALA A 230 3.40 -2.71 21.30
C ALA A 230 1.94 -3.08 21.64
N PRO A 231 0.92 -2.42 21.03
CA PRO A 231 -0.46 -2.73 21.30
C PRO A 231 -0.88 -4.10 20.74
N SER A 232 -1.60 -4.88 21.55
CA SER A 232 -2.35 -6.04 21.07
C SER A 232 -3.64 -5.58 20.37
N LEU A 233 -4.26 -6.46 19.57
CA LEU A 233 -5.54 -6.15 18.92
C LEU A 233 -6.63 -5.82 19.95
N SER A 234 -6.69 -6.56 21.06
CA SER A 234 -7.69 -6.33 22.12
C SER A 234 -7.50 -4.99 22.83
N GLN A 235 -6.26 -4.58 23.08
CA GLN A 235 -5.95 -3.25 23.64
C GLN A 235 -6.34 -2.14 22.67
N ALA A 236 -5.99 -2.26 21.38
CA ALA A 236 -6.36 -1.28 20.37
C ALA A 236 -7.89 -1.14 20.22
N GLN A 237 -8.65 -2.25 20.26
CA GLN A 237 -10.11 -2.23 20.23
C GLN A 237 -10.72 -1.57 21.46
N ARG A 238 -10.15 -1.80 22.65
CA ARG A 238 -10.59 -1.14 23.89
C ARG A 238 -10.34 0.36 23.83
N LEU A 239 -9.14 0.78 23.41
CA LEU A 239 -8.79 2.19 23.27
C LEU A 239 -9.73 2.90 22.28
N LYS A 240 -9.99 2.29 21.12
CA LYS A 240 -10.99 2.79 20.18
C LYS A 240 -12.37 2.95 20.80
N LYS A 241 -12.83 1.96 21.56
CA LYS A 241 -14.14 2.02 22.24
C LYS A 241 -14.19 3.15 23.26
N LEU A 242 -13.15 3.28 24.11
CA LEU A 242 -13.03 4.36 25.09
C LEU A 242 -13.01 5.74 24.41
N ALA A 243 -12.36 5.88 23.27
CA ALA A 243 -12.38 7.12 22.47
C ALA A 243 -13.78 7.44 21.95
N GLN A 244 -14.51 6.44 21.43
CA GLN A 244 -15.88 6.62 20.97
C GLN A 244 -16.87 6.99 22.08
N GLU A 245 -16.61 6.54 23.31
CA GLU A 245 -17.39 6.84 24.51
C GLU A 245 -16.96 8.17 25.19
N GLY A 246 -15.93 8.85 24.68
CA GLY A 246 -15.41 10.12 25.23
C GLY A 246 -14.59 9.94 26.52
N HIS A 247 -14.10 8.73 26.79
CA HIS A 247 -13.34 8.37 27.99
C HIS A 247 -11.85 8.13 27.72
N PHE A 248 -11.34 8.59 26.56
CA PHE A 248 -9.93 8.45 26.21
C PHE A 248 -9.11 9.57 26.85
N SER A 249 -7.98 9.21 27.44
CA SER A 249 -6.94 10.13 27.92
C SER A 249 -5.59 9.42 27.89
N TYR A 250 -4.50 10.18 28.04
CA TYR A 250 -3.16 9.61 28.19
C TYR A 250 -3.09 8.57 29.33
N ASP A 251 -3.62 8.90 30.53
CA ASP A 251 -3.59 7.99 31.68
C ASP A 251 -4.31 6.66 31.38
N VAL A 252 -5.42 6.72 30.67
CA VAL A 252 -6.17 5.53 30.22
C VAL A 252 -5.37 4.73 29.21
N ALA A 253 -4.75 5.39 28.23
CA ALA A 253 -3.89 4.74 27.26
C ALA A 253 -2.69 4.07 27.94
N PHE A 254 -2.01 4.78 28.86
CA PHE A 254 -0.88 4.26 29.63
C PHE A 254 -1.29 3.04 30.48
N ALA A 255 -2.41 3.10 31.19
CA ALA A 255 -2.92 1.98 31.98
C ALA A 255 -3.22 0.75 31.12
N VAL A 256 -3.90 0.94 29.97
CA VAL A 256 -4.21 -0.15 29.03
C VAL A 256 -2.94 -0.75 28.41
N MET A 257 -1.96 0.09 28.09
CA MET A 257 -0.70 -0.37 27.50
C MET A 257 0.23 -1.03 28.52
N GLY A 258 0.14 -0.64 29.80
CA GLY A 258 0.87 -1.23 30.93
C GLY A 258 0.31 -2.56 31.44
N GLU A 259 -0.89 -2.98 30.98
CA GLU A 259 -1.43 -4.29 31.35
C GLU A 259 -0.49 -5.42 30.88
N GLU A 260 -0.19 -6.34 31.79
CA GLU A 260 0.53 -7.57 31.42
C GLU A 260 -0.26 -8.30 30.32
N LYS A 261 0.38 -8.50 29.19
CA LYS A 261 -0.19 -9.36 28.14
C LYS A 261 -0.35 -10.73 28.76
N LYS A 262 -1.57 -11.27 28.78
CA LYS A 262 -1.78 -12.68 29.10
C LYS A 262 -0.85 -13.47 28.22
N ASP A 263 0.19 -14.04 28.82
CA ASP A 263 1.24 -14.76 28.11
C ASP A 263 0.61 -15.81 27.22
N GLU A 264 1.04 -15.85 25.97
CA GLU A 264 0.76 -16.98 25.05
C GLU A 264 1.34 -18.31 25.59
N LEU A 265 2.08 -18.24 26.69
CA LEU A 265 2.70 -19.36 27.40
C LEU A 265 1.68 -20.38 27.96
N ASP A 266 0.42 -19.97 28.16
CA ASP A 266 -0.63 -20.87 28.62
C ASP A 266 -1.33 -21.67 27.51
N LYS A 267 -0.89 -21.55 26.25
CA LYS A 267 -1.46 -22.32 25.12
C LYS A 267 -0.42 -23.18 24.47
N VAL A 268 -0.49 -24.48 24.73
CA VAL A 268 0.25 -25.47 23.91
C VAL A 268 -0.57 -25.77 22.67
N VAL A 269 -0.14 -25.23 21.52
CA VAL A 269 -0.77 -25.53 20.22
C VAL A 269 -0.01 -26.65 19.54
N ILE A 270 -0.64 -27.82 19.42
CA ILE A 270 -0.09 -28.94 18.65
C ILE A 270 -0.75 -28.94 17.27
N LYS A 271 0.06 -28.81 16.20
CA LYS A 271 -0.46 -28.84 14.81
C LYS A 271 -1.15 -30.18 14.52
N ASN A 272 -2.28 -30.14 13.83
CA ASN A 272 -3.03 -31.35 13.43
C ASN A 272 -2.18 -32.39 12.72
N ASP A 273 -1.25 -31.97 11.85
CA ASP A 273 -0.35 -32.89 11.13
C ASP A 273 0.57 -33.66 12.06
N THR A 274 0.95 -33.07 13.21
CA THR A 274 1.75 -33.75 14.23
C THR A 274 0.90 -34.77 14.99
N LEU A 275 -0.33 -34.43 15.36
CA LEU A 275 -1.26 -35.33 16.04
C LEU A 275 -1.69 -36.46 15.14
N ARG A 276 -1.86 -36.27 13.84
CA ARG A 276 -2.22 -37.27 12.85
C ARG A 276 -1.19 -38.40 12.70
N LYS A 277 0.04 -38.21 13.17
CA LYS A 277 1.07 -39.26 13.22
C LYS A 277 0.78 -40.32 14.28
N TYR A 278 0.00 -39.96 15.33
CA TYR A 278 -0.25 -40.80 16.49
C TYR A 278 -1.70 -41.29 16.58
N PHE A 279 -2.61 -40.70 15.80
CA PHE A 279 -4.04 -41.03 15.84
C PHE A 279 -4.52 -41.58 14.48
N PRO A 280 -5.45 -42.55 14.48
CA PRO A 280 -6.08 -43.07 13.28
C PRO A 280 -6.80 -41.95 12.50
N ARG A 281 -6.90 -42.09 11.17
CA ARG A 281 -7.57 -41.12 10.31
C ARG A 281 -9.06 -40.90 10.64
N SER A 282 -9.70 -41.89 11.26
CA SER A 282 -11.10 -41.88 11.67
C SER A 282 -11.37 -41.03 12.90
N TYR A 283 -10.34 -40.63 13.68
CA TYR A 283 -10.52 -39.83 14.89
C TYR A 283 -10.86 -38.37 14.54
N THR A 284 -11.94 -37.86 15.16
CA THR A 284 -12.28 -36.45 15.11
C THR A 284 -11.34 -35.66 16.01
N PRO A 285 -11.17 -34.33 15.77
CA PRO A 285 -10.36 -33.47 16.65
C PRO A 285 -10.75 -33.58 18.12
N LYS A 286 -12.04 -33.66 18.41
CA LYS A 286 -12.55 -33.81 19.78
C LYS A 286 -12.14 -35.17 20.42
N GLN A 287 -12.20 -36.26 19.66
CA GLN A 287 -11.76 -37.58 20.14
C GLN A 287 -10.25 -37.60 20.39
N MET A 288 -9.44 -36.90 19.60
CA MET A 288 -8.00 -36.78 19.86
C MET A 288 -7.75 -35.98 21.14
N GLU A 289 -8.44 -34.86 21.36
CA GLU A 289 -8.36 -34.05 22.57
C GLU A 289 -8.73 -34.85 23.81
N ASP A 290 -9.89 -35.55 23.82
CA ASP A 290 -10.35 -36.38 24.93
C ASP A 290 -9.33 -37.51 25.27
N THR A 291 -8.69 -38.08 24.26
CA THR A 291 -7.68 -39.13 24.47
C THR A 291 -6.40 -38.53 25.07
N ILE A 292 -5.96 -37.36 24.62
CA ILE A 292 -4.78 -36.68 25.18
C ILE A 292 -5.03 -36.31 26.64
N ILE A 293 -6.20 -35.80 26.99
CA ILE A 293 -6.55 -35.47 28.37
C ILE A 293 -6.50 -36.70 29.26
N LYS A 294 -7.09 -37.81 28.84
CA LYS A 294 -7.03 -39.07 29.60
C LYS A 294 -5.61 -39.58 29.83
N LEU A 295 -4.74 -39.46 28.83
CA LEU A 295 -3.33 -39.84 28.97
C LEU A 295 -2.57 -38.95 29.94
N LEU A 296 -2.83 -37.66 29.92
CA LEU A 296 -2.25 -36.68 30.86
C LEU A 296 -2.72 -36.90 32.30
N GLU A 297 -4.00 -37.25 32.53
CA GLU A 297 -4.52 -37.60 33.85
C GLU A 297 -3.85 -38.90 34.39
N GLN A 298 -3.66 -39.91 33.53
CA GLN A 298 -2.95 -41.14 33.92
C GLN A 298 -1.49 -40.85 34.28
N TRP A 299 -0.83 -40.01 33.50
CA TRP A 299 0.54 -39.61 33.75
C TRP A 299 0.67 -38.84 35.07
N GLN A 300 -0.23 -37.92 35.36
CA GLN A 300 -0.27 -37.17 36.61
C GLN A 300 -0.44 -38.06 37.83
N ARG A 301 -1.37 -39.02 37.76
CA ARG A 301 -1.55 -40.04 38.82
C ARG A 301 -0.31 -40.91 39.05
N LYS A 302 0.43 -41.22 38.02
CA LYS A 302 1.71 -41.95 38.13
C LYS A 302 2.78 -41.13 38.81
N GLN A 303 2.89 -39.84 38.48
CA GLN A 303 3.83 -38.91 39.09
C GLN A 303 3.56 -38.70 40.59
N GLN A 304 2.29 -38.56 40.96
CA GLN A 304 1.89 -38.45 42.39
C GLN A 304 2.29 -39.67 43.19
N ARG A 305 2.04 -40.87 42.66
CA ARG A 305 2.45 -42.14 43.32
C ARG A 305 3.96 -42.35 43.40
N GLN A 306 4.76 -41.74 42.52
CA GLN A 306 6.22 -41.79 42.60
C GLN A 306 6.79 -40.79 43.60
N ASN A 307 6.13 -39.65 43.82
CA ASN A 307 6.55 -38.64 44.79
C ASN A 307 6.10 -39.01 46.24
N GLU A 308 5.16 -39.95 46.43
CA GLU A 308 4.71 -40.48 47.71
C GLU A 308 5.53 -41.66 48.20
N ARG A 309 6.52 -42.14 47.44
CA ARG A 309 7.47 -43.18 47.79
C ARG A 309 8.87 -42.62 48.10
#